data_ec4c17c8d69059609a35cf7f49e4b072
#
_entry.id   ec4c17c8d69059609a35cf7f49e4b072
#
_cell.length_a   1.000
_cell.length_b   1.000
_cell.length_c   1.000
_cell.angle_alpha   90.00
_cell.angle_beta   90.00
_cell.angle_gamma   90.00
#
_symmetry.space_group_name_H-M   'P 1'
#
loop_
_entity.id
_entity.type
_entity.pdbx_description
1 polymer ?
#
loop_
_entity_poly.entity_id
_entity_poly.type
_entity_poly.pdbx_seq_one_letter_code
_entity_poly.pdbx_strand_id
1 'polypeptide(L)'
;MIGRYHEEQLRLLLEHVRDGFKRLDAGEIDPFELDELIHHYKRSAQKLWSFCGSSGAGWENAALTLEWWREQGEEEPDWWEVGEPRRRRG
;
A
#
# COMPACT_ATOMS: atom_id res chain seq x y z
N MET A 1 -4.55 7.48 -15.66
CA MET A 1 -5.34 8.18 -14.67
C MET A 1 -4.92 7.80 -13.26
N ILE A 2 -4.73 8.81 -12.43
CA ILE A 2 -4.28 8.53 -11.06
C ILE A 2 -5.35 7.78 -10.25
N GLY A 3 -6.63 8.01 -10.55
CA GLY A 3 -7.69 7.29 -9.86
C GLY A 3 -7.65 5.81 -10.10
N ARG A 4 -7.34 5.39 -11.33
CA ARG A 4 -7.22 3.98 -11.64
C ARG A 4 -5.99 3.39 -10.96
N TYR A 5 -4.89 4.13 -10.96
CA TYR A 5 -3.68 3.70 -10.29
C TYR A 5 -3.96 3.48 -8.80
N HIS A 6 -4.64 4.44 -8.18
CA HIS A 6 -4.97 4.34 -6.76
C HIS A 6 -5.79 3.08 -6.49
N GLU A 7 -6.81 2.86 -7.31
CA GLU A 7 -7.67 1.69 -7.15
C GLU A 7 -6.91 0.39 -7.29
N GLU A 8 -6.05 0.29 -8.29
CA GLU A 8 -5.27 -0.92 -8.53
C GLU A 8 -4.31 -1.19 -7.39
N GLN A 9 -3.63 -0.16 -6.91
CA GLN A 9 -2.70 -0.34 -5.81
C GLN A 9 -3.42 -0.69 -4.52
N LEU A 10 -4.58 -0.08 -4.29
CA LEU A 10 -5.36 -0.41 -3.12
C LEU A 10 -5.84 -1.86 -3.17
N ARG A 11 -6.22 -2.33 -4.35
CA ARG A 11 -6.62 -3.73 -4.52
C ARG A 11 -5.48 -4.68 -4.16
N LEU A 12 -4.26 -4.35 -4.57
CA LEU A 12 -3.11 -5.17 -4.24
C LEU A 12 -2.86 -5.20 -2.73
N LEU A 13 -3.04 -4.06 -2.07
CA LEU A 13 -2.90 -4.02 -0.62
C LEU A 13 -3.95 -4.89 0.06
N LEU A 14 -5.18 -4.85 -0.45
CA LEU A 14 -6.25 -5.66 0.12
C LEU A 14 -6.03 -7.15 -0.08
N GLU A 15 -5.29 -7.53 -1.12
CA GLU A 15 -4.97 -8.93 -1.32
C GLU A 15 -4.11 -9.49 -0.19
N HIS A 16 -3.24 -8.66 0.37
CA HIS A 16 -2.46 -9.08 1.54
C HIS A 16 -3.37 -9.40 2.72
N VAL A 17 -4.41 -8.60 2.90
CA VAL A 17 -5.37 -8.84 3.98
C VAL A 17 -6.15 -10.12 3.71
N ARG A 18 -6.57 -10.32 2.47
CA ARG A 18 -7.30 -11.53 2.09
C ARG A 18 -6.46 -12.76 2.39
N ASP A 19 -5.19 -12.72 2.01
CA ASP A 19 -4.29 -13.83 2.29
C ASP A 19 -4.15 -14.06 3.78
N GLY A 20 -4.11 -12.98 4.55
CA GLY A 20 -4.04 -13.08 6.00
C GLY A 20 -5.21 -13.82 6.59
N PHE A 21 -6.43 -13.57 6.10
CA PHE A 21 -7.58 -14.29 6.57
C PHE A 21 -7.51 -15.78 6.23
N LYS A 22 -7.00 -16.11 5.06
CA LYS A 22 -6.82 -17.51 4.68
C LYS A 22 -5.83 -18.21 5.61
N ARG A 23 -4.76 -17.51 5.94
CA ARG A 23 -3.76 -18.08 6.84
C ARG A 23 -4.30 -18.25 8.25
N LEU A 24 -5.14 -17.31 8.68
CA LEU A 24 -5.78 -17.43 9.98
C LEU A 24 -6.69 -18.66 10.00
N ASP A 25 -7.48 -18.85 8.93
CA ASP A 25 -8.37 -20.00 8.83
C ASP A 25 -7.60 -21.31 8.81
N ALA A 26 -6.42 -21.29 8.23
CA ALA A 26 -5.57 -22.49 8.15
C ALA A 26 -4.77 -22.73 9.43
N GLY A 27 -4.86 -21.82 10.40
CA GLY A 27 -4.13 -21.96 11.65
C GLY A 27 -2.67 -21.57 11.54
N GLU A 28 -2.28 -20.90 10.47
CA GLU A 28 -0.88 -20.50 10.27
C GLU A 28 -0.51 -19.26 11.05
N ILE A 29 -1.48 -18.39 11.30
CA ILE A 29 -1.26 -17.20 12.11
C ILE A 29 -2.38 -17.09 13.12
N ASP A 30 -2.14 -16.33 14.19
CA ASP A 30 -3.14 -16.14 15.22
C ASP A 30 -3.86 -14.79 15.02
N PRO A 31 -4.94 -14.54 15.77
CA PRO A 31 -5.69 -13.28 15.61
C PRO A 31 -4.86 -12.02 15.83
N PHE A 32 -3.86 -12.10 16.72
CA PHE A 32 -3.01 -10.94 16.96
C PHE A 32 -2.14 -10.63 15.75
N GLU A 33 -1.66 -11.68 15.10
CA GLU A 33 -0.87 -11.49 13.89
C GLU A 33 -1.70 -10.92 12.76
N LEU A 34 -2.94 -11.37 12.63
CA LEU A 34 -3.82 -10.81 11.62
C LEU A 34 -4.13 -9.36 11.92
N ASP A 35 -4.34 -9.03 13.20
CA ASP A 35 -4.60 -7.66 13.59
C ASP A 35 -3.43 -6.74 13.21
N GLU A 36 -2.21 -7.22 13.42
CA GLU A 36 -1.03 -6.46 13.01
C GLU A 36 -0.98 -6.29 11.50
N LEU A 37 -1.37 -7.30 10.76
CA LEU A 37 -1.39 -7.23 9.31
C LEU A 37 -2.40 -6.20 8.84
N ILE A 38 -3.53 -6.09 9.51
CA ILE A 38 -4.54 -5.09 9.18
C ILE A 38 -4.02 -3.69 9.50
N HIS A 39 -3.28 -3.54 10.58
CA HIS A 39 -2.63 -2.26 10.88
C HIS A 39 -1.62 -1.90 9.80
N HIS A 40 -0.86 -2.87 9.34
CA HIS A 40 0.07 -2.67 8.24
C HIS A 40 -0.67 -2.19 6.98
N TYR A 41 -1.79 -2.84 6.68
CA TYR A 41 -2.61 -2.44 5.56
C TYR A 41 -3.03 -0.98 5.69
N LYS A 42 -3.48 -0.58 6.86
CA LYS A 42 -3.94 0.78 7.07
C LYS A 42 -2.81 1.80 6.86
N ARG A 43 -1.62 1.49 7.33
CA ARG A 43 -0.47 2.40 7.12
C ARG A 43 -0.14 2.52 5.64
N SER A 44 -0.14 1.39 4.94
CA SER A 44 0.16 1.38 3.51
C SER A 44 -0.90 2.15 2.73
N ALA A 45 -2.17 1.94 3.05
CA ALA A 45 -3.27 2.63 2.39
C ALA A 45 -3.20 4.12 2.63
N GLN A 46 -2.81 4.52 3.84
CA GLN A 46 -2.68 5.93 4.17
C GLN A 46 -1.56 6.59 3.37
N LYS A 47 -0.44 5.90 3.23
CA LYS A 47 0.67 6.41 2.42
C LYS A 47 0.27 6.54 0.97
N LEU A 48 -0.45 5.55 0.46
CA LEU A 48 -0.94 5.58 -0.91
C LEU A 48 -1.90 6.75 -1.12
N TRP A 49 -2.82 6.95 -0.19
CA TRP A 49 -3.74 8.08 -0.25
C TRP A 49 -2.99 9.41 -0.28
N SER A 50 -1.97 9.53 0.55
CA SER A 50 -1.17 10.75 0.60
C SER A 50 -0.47 11.00 -0.72
N PHE A 51 0.06 9.94 -1.33
CA PHE A 51 0.73 10.07 -2.62
C PHE A 51 -0.23 10.48 -3.73
N CYS A 52 -1.40 9.83 -3.78
CA CYS A 52 -2.37 10.09 -4.84
C CYS A 52 -3.08 11.43 -4.65
N GLY A 53 -2.97 12.00 -3.45
CA GLY A 53 -3.62 13.26 -3.15
C GLY A 53 -5.10 13.08 -2.90
N SER A 54 -5.53 13.52 -1.75
CA SER A 54 -6.93 13.44 -1.41
C SER A 54 -7.68 14.68 -1.86
N SER A 55 -6.98 15.67 -2.37
CA SER A 55 -7.61 16.90 -2.83
C SER A 55 -6.79 17.55 -3.93
N GLY A 56 -7.50 18.07 -4.88
CA GLY A 56 -7.06 18.97 -5.92
C GLY A 56 -5.66 18.75 -6.47
N ALA A 57 -4.75 19.60 -6.07
CA ALA A 57 -3.42 19.65 -6.66
C ALA A 57 -2.56 18.42 -6.41
N GLY A 58 -2.90 17.64 -5.40
CA GLY A 58 -2.09 16.49 -5.05
C GLY A 58 -2.05 15.42 -6.13
N TRP A 59 -3.19 15.15 -6.77
CA TRP A 59 -3.24 14.10 -7.76
C TRP A 59 -2.47 14.47 -9.03
N GLU A 60 -2.37 15.75 -9.33
CA GLU A 60 -1.59 16.20 -10.49
C GLU A 60 -0.11 15.90 -10.27
N ASN A 61 0.38 16.20 -9.08
CA ASN A 61 1.77 15.90 -8.74
C ASN A 61 2.05 14.40 -8.79
N ALA A 62 1.12 13.61 -8.30
CA ALA A 62 1.27 12.16 -8.33
C ALA A 62 1.32 11.64 -9.76
N ALA A 63 0.45 12.16 -10.63
CA ALA A 63 0.42 11.73 -12.02
C ALA A 63 1.73 12.07 -12.72
N LEU A 64 2.27 13.28 -12.47
CA LEU A 64 3.53 13.69 -13.06
C LEU A 64 4.69 12.83 -12.56
N THR A 65 4.66 12.49 -11.27
CA THR A 65 5.69 11.65 -10.67
C THR A 65 5.67 10.25 -11.28
N LEU A 66 4.47 9.70 -11.49
CA LEU A 66 4.35 8.39 -12.13
C LEU A 66 4.90 8.40 -13.54
N GLU A 67 4.59 9.45 -14.31
CA GLU A 67 5.10 9.56 -15.66
C GLU A 67 6.62 9.66 -15.65
N TRP A 68 7.16 10.45 -14.74
CA TRP A 68 8.59 10.61 -14.63
C TRP A 68 9.29 9.30 -14.33
N TRP A 69 8.73 8.52 -13.38
CA TRP A 69 9.29 7.22 -13.06
C TRP A 69 9.33 6.31 -14.29
N ARG A 70 8.22 6.30 -15.04
CA ARG A 70 8.14 5.46 -16.23
C ARG A 70 9.16 5.88 -17.28
N GLU A 71 9.32 7.18 -17.47
CA GLU A 71 10.28 7.71 -18.44
C GLU A 71 11.73 7.40 -18.05
N GLN A 72 12.01 7.41 -16.77
CA GLN A 72 13.35 7.11 -16.28
C GLN A 72 13.62 5.62 -16.17
N GLY A 73 12.61 4.80 -16.38
CA GLY A 73 12.76 3.37 -16.24
C GLY A 73 12.85 2.91 -14.80
N GLU A 74 12.47 3.74 -13.86
CA GLU A 74 12.50 3.37 -12.46
C GLU A 74 11.25 2.61 -12.06
N GLU A 75 11.40 1.70 -11.12
CA GLU A 75 10.28 0.93 -10.63
C GLU A 75 9.40 1.77 -9.72
N GLU A 76 8.11 1.52 -9.83
CA GLU A 76 7.15 2.16 -8.94
C GLU A 76 7.28 1.53 -7.56
N PRO A 77 6.98 2.30 -6.50
CA PRO A 77 7.13 1.77 -5.16
C PRO A 77 6.14 0.64 -4.88
N ASP A 78 6.55 -0.28 -4.04
CA ASP A 78 5.66 -1.30 -3.50
C ASP A 78 5.01 -0.69 -2.26
N TRP A 79 3.75 -0.32 -2.37
CA TRP A 79 3.08 0.39 -1.29
C TRP A 79 2.93 -0.43 -0.03
N TRP A 80 2.93 -1.75 -0.16
CA TRP A 80 2.93 -2.60 1.02
C TRP A 80 4.22 -2.38 1.82
N GLU A 81 5.36 -2.34 1.14
CA GLU A 81 6.63 -2.09 1.79
C GLU A 81 6.71 -0.69 2.38
N VAL A 82 6.15 0.28 1.68
CA VAL A 82 6.18 1.66 2.15
C VAL A 82 5.49 1.80 3.51
N GLY A 83 4.43 1.03 3.72
CA GLY A 83 3.70 1.07 4.99
C GLY A 83 4.22 0.11 6.04
N GLU A 84 5.29 -0.62 5.74
CA GLU A 84 5.82 -1.59 6.69
C GLU A 84 6.32 -0.90 7.95
N PRO A 85 5.99 -1.47 9.13
CA PRO A 85 6.42 -0.85 10.37
C PRO A 85 7.93 -0.91 10.48
N ARG A 86 8.53 0.20 10.90
CA ARG A 86 9.96 0.24 11.09
C ARG A 86 10.32 -0.57 12.31
N ARG A 87 11.24 -1.47 12.12
CA ARG A 87 11.73 -2.23 13.26
C ARG A 87 12.67 -1.35 14.04
N ARG A 88 12.41 -1.31 15.31
CA ARG A 88 13.28 -0.55 16.17
C ARG A 88 14.56 -1.35 16.35
N ARG A 89 15.68 -0.69 16.13
CA ARG A 89 16.93 -1.32 16.36
C ARG A 89 17.17 -1.44 17.82
N GLY A 90 17.46 -2.60 18.20
CA GLY A 90 17.57 -3.01 19.61
C GLY A 90 18.51 -2.21 20.38
#